data_5ec85c2e508abd19b03613a3df87121e
#
_entry.id   5ec85c2e508abd19b03613a3df87121e
#
_cell.length_a   1.000
_cell.length_b   1.000
_cell.length_c   1.000
_cell.angle_alpha   90.00
_cell.angle_beta   90.00
_cell.angle_gamma   90.00
#
_symmetry.space_group_name_H-M   'P 1'
#
loop_
_entity.id
_entity.type
_entity.pdbx_description
1 polymer ?
#
loop_
_entity_poly.entity_id
_entity_poly.type
_entity_poly.pdbx_seq_one_letter_code
_entity_poly.pdbx_strand_id
1 'polypeptide(L)'
;MARVMALKTIMESKRSREPAVRTIYKICPAPAWREAERAGVYRGSPDDARDGFIHFSTAAQLPGTLAKHYAGQSGLFLIAVNADALGAELKWEPSRGGDLFPHLYGELDPAAAETVTTLVLKADGRHLLPENLT
;
A
#
# COMPACT_ATOMS: atom_id res chain seq x y z
N MET A 1 -9.67 -23.56 28.78
CA MET A 1 -10.15 -22.17 28.63
C MET A 1 -9.02 -21.15 28.81
N ALA A 2 -8.39 -21.09 29.97
CA ALA A 2 -7.29 -20.18 30.22
C ALA A 2 -6.13 -20.36 29.23
N ARG A 3 -5.84 -21.58 28.85
CA ARG A 3 -4.79 -21.92 27.91
C ARG A 3 -5.03 -21.30 26.52
N VAL A 4 -6.29 -21.32 26.06
CA VAL A 4 -6.65 -20.73 24.76
C VAL A 4 -6.52 -19.21 24.82
N MET A 5 -6.93 -18.59 25.91
CA MET A 5 -6.81 -17.15 26.09
C MET A 5 -5.34 -16.71 26.15
N ALA A 6 -4.50 -17.46 26.86
CA ALA A 6 -3.07 -17.15 26.92
C ALA A 6 -2.41 -17.22 25.54
N LEU A 7 -2.76 -18.25 24.76
CA LEU A 7 -2.24 -18.38 23.40
C LEU A 7 -2.70 -17.23 22.51
N LYS A 8 -3.95 -16.83 22.62
CA LYS A 8 -4.50 -15.71 21.87
C LYS A 8 -3.77 -14.42 22.25
N THR A 9 -3.50 -14.19 23.52
CA THR A 9 -2.78 -13.01 23.98
C THR A 9 -1.36 -12.97 23.41
N ILE A 10 -0.67 -14.10 23.34
CA ILE A 10 0.67 -14.18 22.75
C ILE A 10 0.61 -13.81 21.27
N MET A 11 -0.38 -14.30 20.54
CA MET A 11 -0.55 -13.97 19.13
C MET A 11 -0.83 -12.48 18.93
N GLU A 12 -1.66 -11.89 19.78
CA GLU A 12 -1.97 -10.48 19.73
C GLU A 12 -0.72 -9.62 20.01
N SER A 13 0.11 -10.00 20.99
CA SER A 13 1.37 -9.34 21.27
C SER A 13 2.31 -9.40 20.09
N LYS A 14 2.39 -10.52 19.41
CA LYS A 14 3.20 -10.67 18.20
C LYS A 14 2.70 -9.74 17.10
N ARG A 15 1.39 -9.64 16.94
CA ARG A 15 0.78 -8.76 15.96
C ARG A 15 1.00 -7.29 16.29
N SER A 16 1.11 -6.93 17.55
CA SER A 16 1.32 -5.54 17.95
C SER A 16 2.66 -4.96 17.52
N ARG A 17 3.59 -5.79 17.06
CA ARG A 17 4.86 -5.34 16.46
C ARG A 17 4.66 -4.75 15.07
N GLU A 18 3.58 -5.10 14.42
CA GLU A 18 3.22 -4.57 13.13
C GLU A 18 2.12 -3.52 13.32
N PRO A 19 2.04 -2.53 12.42
CA PRO A 19 0.93 -1.59 12.47
C PRO A 19 -0.41 -2.33 12.39
N ALA A 20 -1.38 -1.90 13.19
CA ALA A 20 -2.73 -2.47 13.20
C ALA A 20 -3.55 -1.94 12.02
N VAL A 21 -2.97 -1.97 10.83
CA VAL A 21 -3.54 -1.43 9.60
C VAL A 21 -3.95 -2.58 8.70
N ARG A 22 -5.19 -2.55 8.20
CA ARG A 22 -5.68 -3.57 7.28
C ARG A 22 -5.60 -3.14 5.84
N THR A 23 -5.82 -1.85 5.56
CA THR A 23 -5.82 -1.34 4.19
C THR A 23 -4.52 -0.62 3.92
N ILE A 24 -3.87 -1.00 2.82
CA ILE A 24 -2.68 -0.33 2.32
C ILE A 24 -2.94 0.15 0.91
N TYR A 25 -2.14 1.10 0.45
CA TYR A 25 -2.41 1.80 -0.79
C TYR A 25 -1.21 1.81 -1.70
N LYS A 26 -1.45 1.57 -2.98
CA LYS A 26 -0.46 1.75 -4.04
C LYS A 26 -0.87 2.95 -4.89
N ILE A 27 0.08 3.84 -5.14
CA ILE A 27 -0.08 4.93 -6.10
C ILE A 27 0.52 4.43 -7.41
N CYS A 28 -0.26 4.47 -8.48
CA CYS A 28 0.15 3.89 -9.76
C CYS A 28 -0.38 4.73 -10.91
N PRO A 29 0.46 5.04 -11.91
CA PRO A 29 -0.06 5.67 -13.13
C PRO A 29 -1.17 4.83 -13.74
N ALA A 30 -2.25 5.49 -14.18
CA ALA A 30 -3.43 4.80 -14.70
C ALA A 30 -3.10 3.84 -15.84
N PRO A 31 -2.26 4.20 -16.84
CA PRO A 31 -1.93 3.27 -17.91
C PRO A 31 -1.24 2.00 -17.42
N ALA A 32 -0.34 2.13 -16.43
CA ALA A 32 0.37 0.98 -15.87
C ALA A 32 -0.57 0.03 -15.14
N TRP A 33 -1.53 0.58 -14.40
CA TRP A 33 -2.51 -0.25 -13.72
C TRP A 33 -3.43 -0.97 -14.69
N ARG A 34 -3.91 -0.27 -15.73
CA ARG A 34 -4.75 -0.89 -16.77
C ARG A 34 -4.03 -2.00 -17.49
N GLU A 35 -2.74 -1.83 -17.74
CA GLU A 35 -1.92 -2.89 -18.34
C GLU A 35 -1.80 -4.09 -17.40
N ALA A 36 -1.62 -3.85 -16.11
CA ALA A 36 -1.58 -4.92 -15.12
C ALA A 36 -2.91 -5.70 -15.08
N GLU A 37 -4.02 -5.01 -15.16
CA GLU A 37 -5.34 -5.65 -15.20
C GLU A 37 -5.47 -6.57 -16.42
N ARG A 38 -4.99 -6.12 -17.58
CA ARG A 38 -5.01 -6.96 -18.79
C ARG A 38 -4.09 -8.17 -18.67
N ALA A 39 -2.92 -7.96 -18.10
CA ALA A 39 -1.94 -9.03 -17.94
C ALA A 39 -2.28 -10.00 -16.81
N GLY A 40 -3.15 -9.60 -15.89
CA GLY A 40 -3.48 -10.40 -14.72
C GLY A 40 -2.43 -10.34 -13.61
N VAL A 41 -1.46 -9.45 -13.71
CA VAL A 41 -0.38 -9.33 -12.74
C VAL A 41 0.20 -7.92 -12.74
N TYR A 42 0.45 -7.38 -11.53
CA TYR A 42 1.18 -6.13 -11.36
C TYR A 42 2.54 -6.44 -10.74
N ARG A 43 3.61 -6.09 -11.44
CA ARG A 43 4.98 -6.37 -11.00
C ARG A 43 5.69 -5.18 -10.40
N GLY A 44 5.02 -4.04 -10.34
CA GLY A 44 5.57 -2.84 -9.74
C GLY A 44 6.02 -1.80 -10.75
N SER A 45 6.40 -0.64 -10.21
CA SER A 45 6.97 0.46 -10.96
C SER A 45 8.46 0.22 -11.22
N PRO A 46 9.14 1.07 -12.04
CA PRO A 46 10.60 1.00 -12.17
C PRO A 46 11.32 1.13 -10.84
N ASP A 47 10.83 1.98 -9.92
CA ASP A 47 11.40 2.11 -8.58
C ASP A 47 11.22 0.84 -7.77
N ASP A 48 10.07 0.20 -7.88
CA ASP A 48 9.80 -1.07 -7.22
C ASP A 48 10.77 -2.15 -7.71
N ALA A 49 10.96 -2.23 -9.03
CA ALA A 49 11.87 -3.21 -9.63
C ALA A 49 13.32 -2.98 -9.18
N ARG A 50 13.73 -1.73 -9.08
CA ARG A 50 15.07 -1.38 -8.61
C ARG A 50 15.28 -1.80 -7.15
N ASP A 51 14.28 -1.58 -6.30
CA ASP A 51 14.40 -1.85 -4.87
C ASP A 51 14.07 -3.30 -4.50
N GLY A 52 13.44 -4.05 -5.39
CA GLY A 52 13.16 -5.47 -5.19
C GLY A 52 11.85 -5.76 -4.48
N PHE A 53 10.98 -4.79 -4.32
CA PHE A 53 9.65 -4.97 -3.70
C PHE A 53 8.71 -3.87 -4.16
N ILE A 54 7.40 -4.16 -4.09
CA ILE A 54 6.38 -3.16 -4.41
C ILE A 54 6.14 -2.29 -3.19
N HIS A 55 6.26 -0.97 -3.37
CA HIS A 55 6.07 0.01 -2.30
C HIS A 55 4.60 0.33 -2.12
N PHE A 56 4.13 0.20 -0.88
CA PHE A 56 2.80 0.65 -0.47
C PHE A 56 2.92 1.70 0.62
N SER A 57 1.80 2.35 0.92
CA SER A 57 1.67 3.32 2.01
C SER A 57 0.42 3.04 2.80
N THR A 58 0.44 3.37 4.09
CA THR A 58 -0.80 3.45 4.87
C THR A 58 -1.53 4.74 4.51
N ALA A 59 -2.80 4.88 4.92
CA ALA A 59 -3.55 6.10 4.71
C ALA A 59 -2.81 7.32 5.29
N ALA A 60 -2.26 7.18 6.49
CA ALA A 60 -1.53 8.26 7.16
C ALA A 60 -0.25 8.66 6.41
N GLN A 61 0.36 7.71 5.70
CA GLN A 61 1.61 7.96 4.97
C GLN A 61 1.39 8.56 3.58
N LEU A 62 0.17 8.46 3.03
CA LEU A 62 -0.12 8.89 1.66
C LEU A 62 0.23 10.36 1.39
N PRO A 63 -0.14 11.33 2.25
CA PRO A 63 0.21 12.72 1.96
C PRO A 63 1.71 12.94 1.77
N GLY A 64 2.52 12.34 2.62
CA GLY A 64 3.97 12.44 2.51
C GLY A 64 4.54 11.74 1.29
N THR A 65 4.02 10.58 0.96
CA THR A 65 4.46 9.83 -0.22
C THR A 65 4.12 10.59 -1.51
N LEU A 66 2.91 11.14 -1.59
CA LEU A 66 2.50 11.94 -2.74
C LEU A 66 3.35 13.20 -2.88
N ALA A 67 3.59 13.90 -1.78
CA ALA A 67 4.38 15.13 -1.81
C ALA A 67 5.84 14.86 -2.23
N LYS A 68 6.42 13.77 -1.75
CA LYS A 68 7.83 13.46 -2.01
C LYS A 68 8.06 12.92 -3.41
N HIS A 69 7.17 12.06 -3.92
CA HIS A 69 7.44 11.31 -5.15
C HIS A 69 6.55 11.68 -6.32
N TYR A 70 5.42 12.33 -6.10
CA TYR A 70 4.40 12.51 -7.12
C TYR A 70 3.89 13.94 -7.26
N ALA A 71 4.49 14.91 -6.57
CA ALA A 71 4.05 16.31 -6.63
C ALA A 71 3.90 16.79 -8.08
N GLY A 72 2.76 17.38 -8.40
CA GLY A 72 2.48 17.90 -9.73
C GLY A 72 2.14 16.84 -10.78
N GLN A 73 2.10 15.57 -10.44
CA GLN A 73 1.85 14.49 -11.39
C GLN A 73 0.37 14.14 -11.46
N SER A 74 -0.19 14.20 -12.67
CA SER A 74 -1.59 13.82 -12.93
C SER A 74 -1.65 12.37 -13.42
N GLY A 75 -2.89 11.87 -13.62
CA GLY A 75 -3.10 10.56 -14.21
C GLY A 75 -2.76 9.39 -13.29
N LEU A 76 -2.87 9.59 -11.98
CA LEU A 76 -2.57 8.56 -11.00
C LEU A 76 -3.84 7.90 -10.47
N PHE A 77 -3.73 6.60 -10.25
CA PHE A 77 -4.72 5.83 -9.49
C PHE A 77 -4.23 5.58 -8.07
N LEU A 78 -5.18 5.55 -7.13
CA LEU A 78 -4.97 5.08 -5.77
C LEU A 78 -5.64 3.72 -5.65
N ILE A 79 -4.84 2.69 -5.40
CA ILE A 79 -5.32 1.31 -5.32
C ILE A 79 -5.29 0.88 -3.86
N ALA A 80 -6.45 0.48 -3.33
CA ALA A 80 -6.58 -0.02 -1.96
C ALA A 80 -6.55 -1.53 -1.96
N VAL A 81 -5.74 -2.10 -1.08
CA VAL A 81 -5.56 -3.55 -0.94
C VAL A 81 -5.63 -3.92 0.52
N ASN A 82 -6.25 -5.06 0.83
CA ASN A 82 -6.22 -5.61 2.17
C ASN A 82 -4.85 -6.24 2.42
N ALA A 83 -4.12 -5.71 3.39
CA ALA A 83 -2.79 -6.19 3.72
C ALA A 83 -2.79 -7.68 4.10
N ASP A 84 -3.83 -8.12 4.80
CA ASP A 84 -3.93 -9.53 5.23
C ASP A 84 -4.03 -10.49 4.04
N ALA A 85 -4.55 -10.03 2.91
CA ALA A 85 -4.69 -10.86 1.72
C ALA A 85 -3.34 -11.12 1.02
N LEU A 86 -2.31 -10.36 1.35
CA LEU A 86 -1.00 -10.48 0.70
C LEU A 86 -0.08 -11.48 1.39
N GLY A 87 -0.42 -11.92 2.60
CA GLY A 87 0.28 -12.99 3.28
C GLY A 87 1.71 -12.63 3.70
N ALA A 88 2.55 -13.66 3.75
CA ALA A 88 3.91 -13.55 4.28
C ALA A 88 4.87 -12.73 3.41
N GLU A 89 4.53 -12.51 2.15
CA GLU A 89 5.35 -11.70 1.25
C GLU A 89 5.27 -10.21 1.55
N LEU A 90 4.24 -9.78 2.29
CA LEU A 90 4.15 -8.40 2.75
C LEU A 90 4.96 -8.23 4.03
N LYS A 91 5.90 -7.30 3.99
CA LYS A 91 6.77 -6.99 5.14
C LYS A 91 6.66 -5.52 5.50
N TRP A 92 6.64 -5.25 6.79
CA TRP A 92 6.65 -3.89 7.31
C TRP A 92 8.08 -3.52 7.66
N GLU A 93 8.64 -2.55 6.94
CA GLU A 93 10.05 -2.23 7.04
C GLU A 93 10.27 -0.73 7.24
N PRO A 94 11.29 -0.33 8.01
CA PRO A 94 11.60 1.08 8.17
C PRO A 94 11.94 1.74 6.83
N SER A 95 11.42 2.93 6.61
CA SER A 95 11.71 3.72 5.44
C SER A 95 11.73 5.20 5.85
N ARG A 96 11.16 6.08 5.05
CA ARG A 96 11.18 7.53 5.28
C ARG A 96 10.85 7.87 6.75
N GLY A 97 11.77 8.58 7.42
CA GLY A 97 11.56 9.02 8.80
C GLY A 97 11.62 7.91 9.85
N GLY A 98 11.99 6.69 9.46
CA GLY A 98 12.04 5.53 10.35
C GLY A 98 10.71 4.83 10.52
N ASP A 99 9.62 5.34 9.93
CA ASP A 99 8.31 4.71 9.97
C ASP A 99 8.31 3.39 9.21
N LEU A 100 7.48 2.47 9.66
CA LEU A 100 7.30 1.20 8.95
C LEU A 100 6.37 1.39 7.76
N PHE A 101 6.86 1.04 6.59
CA PHE A 101 6.08 1.05 5.35
C PHE A 101 5.85 -0.40 4.89
N PRO A 102 4.68 -0.66 4.28
CA PRO A 102 4.41 -2.01 3.76
C PRO A 102 5.11 -2.22 2.41
N HIS A 103 5.91 -3.27 2.35
CA HIS A 103 6.67 -3.66 1.16
C HIS A 103 6.29 -5.08 0.75
N LEU A 104 5.82 -5.24 -0.47
CA LEU A 104 5.42 -6.56 -0.98
C LEU A 104 6.57 -7.17 -1.78
N TYR A 105 7.08 -8.29 -1.29
CA TYR A 105 8.13 -9.06 -1.95
C TYR A 105 7.51 -10.14 -2.81
N GLY A 106 6.84 -9.71 -3.87
CA GLY A 106 6.16 -10.59 -4.80
C GLY A 106 5.33 -9.79 -5.78
N GLU A 107 4.57 -10.51 -6.59
CA GLU A 107 3.68 -9.90 -7.56
C GLU A 107 2.33 -9.62 -6.92
N LEU A 108 1.64 -8.60 -7.39
CA LEU A 108 0.30 -8.27 -6.93
C LEU A 108 -0.72 -8.73 -7.97
N ASP A 109 -1.69 -9.51 -7.54
CA ASP A 109 -2.85 -9.84 -8.37
C ASP A 109 -3.76 -8.62 -8.40
N PRO A 110 -4.05 -8.04 -9.57
CA PRO A 110 -4.97 -6.90 -9.65
C PRO A 110 -6.35 -7.17 -9.08
N ALA A 111 -6.79 -8.43 -9.07
CA ALA A 111 -8.05 -8.81 -8.45
C ALA A 111 -8.06 -8.59 -6.92
N ALA A 112 -6.89 -8.44 -6.29
CA ALA A 112 -6.81 -8.12 -4.87
C ALA A 112 -7.13 -6.66 -4.57
N ALA A 113 -7.23 -5.80 -5.58
CA ALA A 113 -7.61 -4.41 -5.39
C ALA A 113 -9.07 -4.31 -4.92
N GLU A 114 -9.27 -3.71 -3.76
CA GLU A 114 -10.61 -3.48 -3.22
C GLU A 114 -11.25 -2.27 -3.87
N THR A 115 -10.47 -1.22 -4.09
CA THR A 115 -10.90 -0.04 -4.83
C THR A 115 -9.77 0.49 -5.69
N VAL A 116 -10.14 1.12 -6.79
CA VAL A 116 -9.24 1.86 -7.68
C VAL A 116 -9.86 3.23 -7.88
N THR A 117 -9.21 4.26 -7.40
CA THR A 117 -9.75 5.62 -7.39
C THR A 117 -8.79 6.56 -8.13
N THR A 118 -9.32 7.42 -8.98
CA THR A 118 -8.51 8.45 -9.62
C THR A 118 -8.13 9.51 -8.60
N LEU A 119 -6.85 9.85 -8.55
CA LEU A 119 -6.36 10.95 -7.73
C LEU A 119 -6.47 12.26 -8.51
N VAL A 120 -7.21 13.21 -7.95
CA VAL A 120 -7.36 14.53 -8.56
C VAL A 120 -6.15 15.39 -8.21
N LEU A 121 -5.49 15.93 -9.22
CA LEU A 121 -4.40 16.88 -9.02
C LEU A 121 -4.98 18.28 -8.86
N LYS A 122 -4.69 18.94 -7.75
CA LYS A 122 -5.14 20.31 -7.49
C LYS A 122 -4.19 21.32 -8.14
N ALA A 123 -4.65 22.56 -8.25
CA ALA A 123 -3.89 23.63 -8.89
C ALA A 123 -2.54 23.89 -8.20
N ASP A 124 -2.43 23.61 -6.91
CA ASP A 124 -1.20 23.78 -6.13
C ASP A 124 -0.19 22.65 -6.29
N GLY A 125 -0.49 21.64 -7.11
CA GLY A 125 0.37 20.49 -7.34
C GLY A 125 0.18 19.36 -6.33
N ARG A 126 -0.70 19.53 -5.36
CA ARG A 126 -1.04 18.48 -4.39
C ARG A 126 -2.19 17.66 -4.92
N HIS A 127 -2.34 16.46 -4.36
CA HIS A 127 -3.43 15.55 -4.74
C HIS A 127 -4.55 15.59 -3.72
N LEU A 128 -5.78 15.55 -4.21
CA LEU A 128 -6.95 15.44 -3.37
C LEU A 128 -7.16 13.96 -3.03
N LEU A 129 -7.07 13.63 -1.74
CA LEU A 129 -7.30 12.26 -1.27
C LEU A 129 -8.78 12.03 -0.99
N PRO A 130 -9.28 10.80 -1.23
CA PRO A 130 -10.63 10.45 -0.83
C PRO A 130 -10.85 10.65 0.68
N GLU A 131 -12.09 10.98 1.07
CA GLU A 131 -12.40 11.29 2.46
C GLU A 131 -12.39 10.08 3.40
N ASN A 132 -12.68 8.89 2.88
CA ASN A 132 -12.90 7.69 3.69
C ASN A 132 -11.72 6.73 3.70
N LEU A 133 -10.51 7.27 3.78
CA LEU A 133 -9.32 6.44 3.87
C LEU A 133 -9.14 5.88 5.27
N THR A 134 -8.80 4.60 5.37
CA THR A 134 -8.52 3.91 6.64
C THR A 134 -7.08 3.38 6.67
#